data_3fce479b5d0517b22125436b8d596183
#
_entry.id   3fce479b5d0517b22125436b8d596183
#
_cell.length_a   1.000
_cell.length_b   1.000
_cell.length_c   1.000
_cell.angle_alpha   90.00
_cell.angle_beta   90.00
_cell.angle_gamma   90.00
#
_symmetry.space_group_name_H-M   'P 1'
#
loop_
_entity.id
_entity.type
_entity.pdbx_description
1 polymer ?
#
loop_
_entity_poly.entity_id
_entity_poly.type
_entity_poly.pdbx_seq_one_letter_code
_entity_poly.pdbx_strand_id
1 'polypeptide(L)'
;MANQPQQPDTALHNASHLMQYHDLIESIVAALDARDAYTASHSDRVADMVLVLAAALGLDEDETTRIHMAAHLHDIGKIAVPDSVLRKAGPLNRPEWDEMLRHPVTGYEILRKIDDFKEIAILVRHHHERWDSRGYPDGLSGHDIPPGSRVIAVADSIDAMMSSRSYRPAMTSAACRREIEKNSGIMYDPRVAAAALEHWDELVSRYAGADTPRTPYFDRLQLEHTRQAHDYLLTHQGSRITLPELAAKFHLSQSSLKICFKALYLSLIHISE
;
A
#
# COMPACT_ATOMS: atom_id res chain seq x y z
N MET A 1 -13.09 18.78 -43.75
CA MET A 1 -13.29 18.39 -42.31
C MET A 1 -12.15 17.47 -41.96
N ALA A 2 -11.15 18.02 -41.27
CA ALA A 2 -9.96 17.28 -40.88
C ALA A 2 -10.25 16.47 -39.58
N ASN A 3 -10.02 15.17 -39.66
CA ASN A 3 -10.12 14.24 -38.55
C ASN A 3 -8.98 14.56 -37.56
N GLN A 4 -9.30 15.07 -36.37
CA GLN A 4 -8.33 15.21 -35.29
C GLN A 4 -8.04 13.79 -34.75
N PRO A 5 -6.77 13.41 -34.59
CA PRO A 5 -6.43 12.16 -33.92
C PRO A 5 -6.88 12.26 -32.47
N GLN A 6 -7.71 11.31 -32.02
CA GLN A 6 -8.03 11.09 -30.60
C GLN A 6 -6.70 10.86 -29.86
N GLN A 7 -6.42 11.69 -28.85
CA GLN A 7 -5.34 11.43 -27.92
C GLN A 7 -5.64 10.11 -27.20
N PRO A 8 -4.66 9.21 -27.08
CA PRO A 8 -4.83 7.99 -26.29
C PRO A 8 -5.12 8.38 -24.85
N ASP A 9 -6.00 7.62 -24.23
CA ASP A 9 -6.45 7.75 -22.85
C ASP A 9 -5.23 7.68 -21.91
N THR A 10 -4.74 8.85 -21.52
CA THR A 10 -3.50 9.00 -20.73
C THR A 10 -3.64 8.39 -19.32
N ALA A 11 -4.86 8.25 -18.81
CA ALA A 11 -5.15 7.71 -17.49
C ALA A 11 -4.89 6.17 -17.42
N LEU A 12 -5.44 5.41 -18.36
CA LEU A 12 -5.19 3.96 -18.45
C LEU A 12 -3.70 3.61 -18.66
N HIS A 13 -2.93 4.53 -19.27
CA HIS A 13 -1.49 4.36 -19.46
C HIS A 13 -0.72 4.53 -18.14
N ASN A 14 -1.17 5.41 -17.24
CA ASN A 14 -0.47 5.72 -16.00
C ASN A 14 -0.61 4.61 -14.94
N ALA A 15 -1.82 4.09 -14.68
CA ALA A 15 -2.02 3.03 -13.71
C ALA A 15 -1.30 1.73 -14.13
N SER A 16 -1.43 1.33 -15.40
CA SER A 16 -0.73 0.17 -15.97
C SER A 16 0.80 0.32 -15.91
N HIS A 17 1.31 1.54 -16.05
CA HIS A 17 2.75 1.82 -15.99
C HIS A 17 3.28 1.77 -14.56
N LEU A 18 2.53 2.31 -13.59
CA LEU A 18 2.88 2.23 -12.16
C LEU A 18 2.92 0.79 -11.66
N MET A 19 2.02 -0.06 -12.11
CA MET A 19 1.99 -1.47 -11.71
C MET A 19 3.24 -2.27 -12.14
N GLN A 20 3.97 -1.83 -13.17
CA GLN A 20 5.24 -2.47 -13.55
C GLN A 20 6.31 -2.34 -12.46
N TYR A 21 6.18 -1.35 -11.58
CA TYR A 21 7.11 -1.13 -10.47
C TYR A 21 6.72 -1.90 -9.21
N HIS A 22 5.55 -2.54 -9.16
CA HIS A 22 5.03 -3.16 -7.92
C HIS A 22 5.99 -4.20 -7.35
N ASP A 23 6.46 -5.15 -8.15
CA ASP A 23 7.41 -6.20 -7.71
C ASP A 23 8.73 -5.60 -7.21
N LEU A 24 9.20 -4.51 -7.86
CA LEU A 24 10.39 -3.78 -7.44
C LEU A 24 10.16 -3.09 -6.09
N ILE A 25 9.01 -2.45 -5.92
CA ILE A 25 8.62 -1.79 -4.67
C ILE A 25 8.53 -2.79 -3.54
N GLU A 26 7.85 -3.93 -3.73
CA GLU A 26 7.80 -5.01 -2.74
C GLU A 26 9.21 -5.48 -2.33
N SER A 27 10.12 -5.61 -3.31
CA SER A 27 11.51 -5.99 -3.03
C SER A 27 12.25 -4.94 -2.21
N ILE A 28 12.04 -3.66 -2.48
CA ILE A 28 12.65 -2.55 -1.73
C ILE A 28 12.07 -2.50 -0.31
N VAL A 29 10.76 -2.64 -0.17
CA VAL A 29 10.06 -2.67 1.12
C VAL A 29 10.54 -3.86 1.95
N ALA A 30 10.63 -5.06 1.35
CA ALA A 30 11.16 -6.24 2.03
C ALA A 30 12.61 -6.05 2.52
N ALA A 31 13.46 -5.35 1.76
CA ALA A 31 14.82 -5.02 2.19
C ALA A 31 14.83 -4.02 3.36
N LEU A 32 13.89 -3.08 3.39
CA LEU A 32 13.71 -2.14 4.49
C LEU A 32 13.20 -2.85 5.76
N ASP A 33 12.21 -3.71 5.59
CA ASP A 33 11.61 -4.54 6.65
C ASP A 33 12.65 -5.49 7.29
N ALA A 34 13.58 -6.02 6.49
CA ALA A 34 14.68 -6.84 7.01
C ALA A 34 15.62 -6.04 7.94
N ARG A 35 15.68 -4.72 7.80
CA ARG A 35 16.45 -3.82 8.65
C ARG A 35 15.70 -3.43 9.93
N ASP A 36 14.39 -3.27 9.84
CA ASP A 36 13.50 -2.93 10.96
C ASP A 36 12.64 -4.15 11.33
N ALA A 37 12.99 -4.84 12.40
CA ALA A 37 12.29 -6.06 12.84
C ALA A 37 10.80 -5.84 13.18
N TYR A 38 10.33 -4.59 13.25
CA TYR A 38 8.94 -4.22 13.58
C TYR A 38 8.08 -3.94 12.36
N THR A 39 8.68 -3.75 11.19
CA THR A 39 7.95 -3.40 9.96
C THR A 39 7.60 -4.60 9.09
N ALA A 40 8.05 -5.82 9.47
CA ALA A 40 7.73 -7.01 8.69
C ALA A 40 6.22 -7.09 8.39
N SER A 41 5.87 -6.93 7.11
CA SER A 41 4.50 -6.89 6.61
C SER A 41 3.63 -5.70 7.07
N HIS A 42 4.18 -4.70 7.75
CA HIS A 42 3.45 -3.48 8.11
C HIS A 42 2.99 -2.73 6.85
N SER A 43 3.92 -2.43 5.95
CA SER A 43 3.62 -1.71 4.71
C SER A 43 2.59 -2.44 3.86
N ASP A 44 2.63 -3.78 3.81
CA ASP A 44 1.61 -4.58 3.11
C ASP A 44 0.23 -4.44 3.75
N ARG A 45 0.15 -4.52 5.09
CA ARG A 45 -1.13 -4.39 5.79
C ARG A 45 -1.73 -2.98 5.63
N VAL A 46 -0.89 -1.94 5.68
CA VAL A 46 -1.32 -0.55 5.44
C VAL A 46 -1.83 -0.40 4.01
N ALA A 47 -1.11 -0.94 3.02
CA ALA A 47 -1.51 -0.91 1.62
C ALA A 47 -2.84 -1.65 1.37
N ASP A 48 -3.04 -2.81 1.99
CA ASP A 48 -4.30 -3.55 1.93
C ASP A 48 -5.48 -2.77 2.52
N MET A 49 -5.28 -2.12 3.68
CA MET A 49 -6.32 -1.28 4.29
C MET A 49 -6.66 -0.06 3.42
N VAL A 50 -5.67 0.50 2.75
CA VAL A 50 -5.88 1.61 1.79
C VAL A 50 -6.85 1.21 0.68
N LEU A 51 -6.80 -0.03 0.19
CA LEU A 51 -7.70 -0.48 -0.86
C LEU A 51 -9.16 -0.56 -0.39
N VAL A 52 -9.37 -1.07 0.82
CA VAL A 52 -10.70 -1.09 1.45
C VAL A 52 -11.22 0.34 1.61
N LEU A 53 -10.38 1.25 2.11
CA LEU A 53 -10.76 2.65 2.31
C LEU A 53 -11.00 3.37 0.98
N ALA A 54 -10.18 3.13 -0.04
CA ALA A 54 -10.34 3.71 -1.37
C ALA A 54 -11.68 3.29 -2.00
N ALA A 55 -12.03 2.01 -1.92
CA ALA A 55 -13.31 1.49 -2.38
C ALA A 55 -14.49 2.13 -1.62
N ALA A 56 -14.41 2.22 -0.29
CA ALA A 56 -15.43 2.83 0.56
C ALA A 56 -15.61 4.33 0.28
N LEU A 57 -14.56 5.03 -0.11
CA LEU A 57 -14.57 6.45 -0.47
C LEU A 57 -14.97 6.70 -1.92
N GLY A 58 -15.11 5.67 -2.75
CA GLY A 58 -15.44 5.76 -4.17
C GLY A 58 -14.34 6.38 -5.01
N LEU A 59 -13.06 6.16 -4.65
CA LEU A 59 -11.92 6.64 -5.42
C LEU A 59 -11.81 5.87 -6.74
N ASP A 60 -11.32 6.53 -7.76
CA ASP A 60 -11.07 5.87 -9.05
C ASP A 60 -9.83 4.96 -9.00
N GLU A 61 -9.62 4.20 -10.08
CA GLU A 61 -8.55 3.21 -10.17
C GLU A 61 -7.15 3.84 -10.14
N ASP A 62 -6.99 5.00 -10.77
CA ASP A 62 -5.71 5.72 -10.82
C ASP A 62 -5.36 6.31 -9.45
N GLU A 63 -6.32 6.93 -8.77
CA GLU A 63 -6.14 7.41 -7.40
C GLU A 63 -5.84 6.26 -6.44
N THR A 64 -6.63 5.17 -6.53
CA THR A 64 -6.44 3.97 -5.71
C THR A 64 -5.04 3.39 -5.90
N THR A 65 -4.58 3.24 -7.14
CA THR A 65 -3.24 2.72 -7.46
C THR A 65 -2.15 3.61 -6.87
N ARG A 66 -2.24 4.94 -7.04
CA ARG A 66 -1.26 5.87 -6.49
C ARG A 66 -1.19 5.82 -4.96
N ILE A 67 -2.35 5.78 -4.29
CA ILE A 67 -2.40 5.73 -2.82
C ILE A 67 -1.88 4.39 -2.32
N HIS A 68 -2.21 3.29 -2.98
CA HIS A 68 -1.73 1.95 -2.65
C HIS A 68 -0.19 1.86 -2.75
N MET A 69 0.39 2.36 -3.84
CA MET A 69 1.84 2.43 -4.02
C MET A 69 2.50 3.34 -2.98
N ALA A 70 1.88 4.48 -2.66
CA ALA A 70 2.35 5.38 -1.61
C ALA A 70 2.30 4.70 -0.23
N ALA A 71 1.30 3.87 0.04
CA ALA A 71 1.18 3.11 1.28
C ALA A 71 2.29 2.06 1.44
N HIS A 72 2.69 1.38 0.37
CA HIS A 72 3.87 0.50 0.41
C HIS A 72 5.16 1.28 0.72
N LEU A 73 5.28 2.49 0.20
CA LEU A 73 6.50 3.30 0.23
C LEU A 73 6.52 4.36 1.33
N HIS A 74 5.45 4.49 2.16
CA HIS A 74 5.32 5.60 3.10
C HIS A 74 6.52 5.74 4.04
N ASP A 75 7.09 4.63 4.41
CA ASP A 75 8.21 4.50 5.34
C ASP A 75 9.60 4.39 4.67
N ILE A 76 9.70 4.51 3.32
CA ILE A 76 10.98 4.33 2.59
C ILE A 76 12.09 5.23 3.13
N GLY A 77 11.74 6.41 3.62
CA GLY A 77 12.71 7.36 4.19
C GLY A 77 13.38 6.90 5.47
N LYS A 78 12.87 5.87 6.15
CA LYS A 78 13.52 5.23 7.30
C LYS A 78 14.87 4.62 6.95
N ILE A 79 15.17 4.44 5.67
CA ILE A 79 16.50 4.01 5.20
C ILE A 79 17.63 4.93 5.69
N ALA A 80 17.34 6.22 5.91
CA ALA A 80 18.31 7.19 6.39
C ALA A 80 18.37 7.30 7.93
N VAL A 81 17.46 6.67 8.66
CA VAL A 81 17.46 6.69 10.13
C VAL A 81 18.58 5.77 10.65
N PRO A 82 19.43 6.24 11.57
CA PRO A 82 20.50 5.41 12.16
C PRO A 82 19.94 4.17 12.87
N ASP A 83 20.61 3.02 12.79
CA ASP A 83 20.20 1.79 13.45
C ASP A 83 20.06 1.91 14.97
N SER A 84 20.89 2.74 15.60
CA SER A 84 20.79 3.05 17.02
C SER A 84 19.48 3.73 17.42
N VAL A 85 18.81 4.41 16.50
CA VAL A 85 17.52 5.05 16.69
C VAL A 85 16.41 4.10 16.26
N LEU A 86 16.51 3.55 15.04
CA LEU A 86 15.49 2.69 14.44
C LEU A 86 15.20 1.44 15.28
N ARG A 87 16.26 0.80 15.80
CA ARG A 87 16.21 -0.47 16.55
C ARG A 87 16.24 -0.31 18.06
N LYS A 88 16.04 0.92 18.57
CA LYS A 88 16.10 1.19 20.00
C LYS A 88 14.98 0.48 20.77
N ALA A 89 15.35 -0.31 21.77
CA ALA A 89 14.40 -1.08 22.60
C ALA A 89 13.69 -0.24 23.67
N GLY A 90 13.63 1.08 23.56
CA GLY A 90 13.03 1.97 24.54
C GLY A 90 12.54 3.27 23.91
N PRO A 91 12.02 4.20 24.69
CA PRO A 91 11.55 5.49 24.17
C PRO A 91 12.70 6.29 23.55
N LEU A 92 12.41 6.95 22.44
CA LEU A 92 13.35 7.89 21.81
C LEU A 92 13.47 9.16 22.65
N ASN A 93 14.70 9.66 22.81
CA ASN A 93 14.94 10.99 23.34
C ASN A 93 14.64 12.06 22.26
N ARG A 94 14.71 13.33 22.62
CA ARG A 94 14.34 14.42 21.70
C ARG A 94 15.18 14.43 20.41
N PRO A 95 16.52 14.36 20.43
CA PRO A 95 17.32 14.29 19.20
C PRO A 95 17.00 13.05 18.34
N GLU A 96 16.82 11.88 18.95
CA GLU A 96 16.47 10.66 18.24
C GLU A 96 15.08 10.75 17.60
N TRP A 97 14.14 11.40 18.29
CA TRP A 97 12.82 11.69 17.75
C TRP A 97 12.88 12.62 16.56
N ASP A 98 13.70 13.69 16.65
CA ASP A 98 13.91 14.62 15.54
C ASP A 98 14.52 13.94 14.30
N GLU A 99 15.38 12.91 14.47
CA GLU A 99 15.83 12.06 13.36
C GLU A 99 14.71 11.21 12.77
N MET A 100 13.88 10.60 13.62
CA MET A 100 12.74 9.79 13.16
C MET A 100 11.73 10.63 12.37
N LEU A 101 11.44 11.85 12.80
CA LEU A 101 10.49 12.76 12.14
C LEU A 101 10.89 13.17 10.72
N ARG A 102 12.14 12.91 10.31
CA ARG A 102 12.63 13.27 8.96
C ARG A 102 12.26 12.27 7.89
N HIS A 103 11.83 11.03 8.24
CA HIS A 103 11.60 10.00 7.23
C HIS A 103 10.59 10.39 6.15
N PRO A 104 9.49 11.15 6.40
CA PRO A 104 8.59 11.53 5.31
C PRO A 104 9.26 12.46 4.30
N VAL A 105 10.07 13.41 4.79
CA VAL A 105 10.85 14.30 3.92
C VAL A 105 11.90 13.54 3.13
N THR A 106 12.61 12.63 3.80
CA THR A 106 13.61 11.77 3.13
C THR A 106 12.96 10.87 2.07
N GLY A 107 11.81 10.26 2.39
CA GLY A 107 11.02 9.47 1.45
C GLY A 107 10.62 10.28 0.22
N TYR A 108 10.12 11.48 0.43
CA TYR A 108 9.82 12.42 -0.64
C TYR A 108 11.05 12.70 -1.53
N GLU A 109 12.21 13.01 -0.92
CA GLU A 109 13.44 13.32 -1.67
C GLU A 109 13.98 12.12 -2.47
N ILE A 110 13.71 10.90 -2.02
CA ILE A 110 14.06 9.68 -2.74
C ILE A 110 13.13 9.50 -3.96
N LEU A 111 11.82 9.52 -3.72
CA LEU A 111 10.82 9.14 -4.70
C LEU A 111 10.63 10.19 -5.80
N ARG A 112 10.69 11.50 -5.48
CA ARG A 112 10.49 12.57 -6.46
C ARG A 112 11.52 12.62 -7.59
N LYS A 113 12.60 11.82 -7.50
CA LYS A 113 13.62 11.68 -8.56
C LYS A 113 13.12 10.87 -9.74
N ILE A 114 12.07 10.10 -9.56
CA ILE A 114 11.41 9.30 -10.59
C ILE A 114 10.16 10.08 -11.02
N ASP A 115 10.06 10.40 -12.31
CA ASP A 115 8.97 11.24 -12.81
C ASP A 115 7.59 10.67 -12.51
N ASP A 116 7.41 9.36 -12.67
CA ASP A 116 6.16 8.65 -12.39
C ASP A 116 5.78 8.61 -10.90
N PHE A 117 6.74 8.86 -10.01
CA PHE A 117 6.52 8.81 -8.56
C PHE A 117 6.35 10.17 -7.90
N LYS A 118 6.30 11.26 -8.65
CA LYS A 118 6.18 12.61 -8.07
C LYS A 118 4.93 12.78 -7.22
N GLU A 119 3.79 12.27 -7.68
CA GLU A 119 2.54 12.32 -6.92
C GLU A 119 2.60 11.39 -5.70
N ILE A 120 3.15 10.18 -5.86
CA ILE A 120 3.40 9.24 -4.75
C ILE A 120 4.30 9.88 -3.69
N ALA A 121 5.37 10.56 -4.11
CA ALA A 121 6.28 11.26 -3.21
C ALA A 121 5.56 12.32 -2.35
N ILE A 122 4.62 13.07 -2.93
CA ILE A 122 3.79 14.04 -2.21
C ILE A 122 2.96 13.33 -1.13
N LEU A 123 2.34 12.20 -1.46
CA LEU A 123 1.56 11.42 -0.49
C LEU A 123 2.44 10.90 0.66
N VAL A 124 3.62 10.39 0.33
CA VAL A 124 4.61 9.92 1.31
C VAL A 124 5.10 11.05 2.20
N ARG A 125 5.31 12.28 1.66
CA ARG A 125 5.72 13.43 2.48
C ARG A 125 4.72 13.75 3.58
N HIS A 126 3.41 13.64 3.31
CA HIS A 126 2.36 14.20 4.16
C HIS A 126 1.54 13.14 4.93
N HIS A 127 1.97 11.87 4.95
CA HIS A 127 1.20 10.81 5.62
C HIS A 127 1.15 10.92 7.15
N HIS A 128 1.97 11.77 7.74
CA HIS A 128 1.95 12.11 9.16
C HIS A 128 1.38 13.49 9.46
N GLU A 129 0.80 14.16 8.47
CA GLU A 129 0.02 15.38 8.73
C GLU A 129 -1.27 15.02 9.46
N ARG A 130 -1.75 15.95 10.27
CA ARG A 130 -2.95 15.79 11.07
C ARG A 130 -3.99 16.81 10.68
N TRP A 131 -5.24 16.43 10.75
CA TRP A 131 -6.36 17.30 10.42
C TRP A 131 -6.34 18.65 11.17
N ASP A 132 -5.82 18.65 12.41
CA ASP A 132 -5.72 19.79 13.31
C ASP A 132 -4.42 20.62 13.17
N SER A 133 -3.65 20.43 12.11
CA SER A 133 -2.34 21.10 11.85
C SER A 133 -1.21 20.78 12.82
N ARG A 134 -1.37 19.78 13.69
CA ARG A 134 -0.35 19.37 14.66
C ARG A 134 0.52 18.20 14.16
N GLY A 135 0.41 17.91 12.88
CA GLY A 135 1.22 16.90 12.18
C GLY A 135 2.58 17.44 11.75
N TYR A 136 3.24 16.68 10.93
CA TYR A 136 4.53 17.00 10.34
C TYR A 136 4.64 16.39 8.93
N PRO A 137 5.54 16.88 8.06
CA PRO A 137 6.60 17.86 8.28
C PRO A 137 6.18 19.32 8.11
N ASP A 138 5.08 19.61 7.40
CA ASP A 138 4.74 20.96 6.95
C ASP A 138 3.63 21.61 7.80
N GLY A 139 2.96 20.85 8.68
CA GLY A 139 1.88 21.33 9.53
C GLY A 139 0.61 21.69 8.75
N LEU A 140 0.34 20.97 7.67
CA LEU A 140 -0.87 21.13 6.87
C LEU A 140 -2.12 20.79 7.70
N SER A 141 -3.27 21.37 7.34
CA SER A 141 -4.52 21.15 8.05
C SER A 141 -5.68 20.83 7.09
N GLY A 142 -6.64 20.05 7.56
CA GLY A 142 -7.88 19.83 6.86
C GLY A 142 -7.69 19.39 5.41
N HIS A 143 -8.29 20.14 4.50
CA HIS A 143 -8.26 19.83 3.07
C HIS A 143 -6.94 20.19 2.36
N ASP A 144 -6.04 20.93 3.00
CA ASP A 144 -4.70 21.20 2.46
C ASP A 144 -3.82 19.94 2.48
N ILE A 145 -4.16 18.95 3.32
CA ILE A 145 -3.49 17.64 3.32
C ILE A 145 -3.93 16.86 2.06
N PRO A 146 -3.00 16.32 1.26
CA PRO A 146 -3.36 15.51 0.09
C PRO A 146 -4.33 14.37 0.44
N PRO A 147 -5.38 14.12 -0.36
CA PRO A 147 -6.40 13.12 -0.03
C PRO A 147 -5.83 11.75 0.28
N GLY A 148 -4.89 11.26 -0.53
CA GLY A 148 -4.25 9.97 -0.31
C GLY A 148 -3.45 9.90 0.99
N SER A 149 -2.79 10.98 1.39
CA SER A 149 -2.06 11.05 2.67
C SER A 149 -3.00 10.89 3.87
N ARG A 150 -4.22 11.46 3.79
CA ARG A 150 -5.25 11.30 4.83
C ARG A 150 -5.72 9.85 4.95
N VAL A 151 -5.81 9.13 3.84
CA VAL A 151 -6.18 7.69 3.82
C VAL A 151 -5.06 6.86 4.44
N ILE A 152 -3.80 7.10 4.04
CA ILE A 152 -2.63 6.41 4.58
C ILE A 152 -2.51 6.65 6.10
N ALA A 153 -2.71 7.87 6.57
CA ALA A 153 -2.63 8.22 8.00
C ALA A 153 -3.59 7.39 8.87
N VAL A 154 -4.81 7.13 8.40
CA VAL A 154 -5.78 6.29 9.13
C VAL A 154 -5.35 4.83 9.10
N ALA A 155 -4.97 4.30 7.93
CA ALA A 155 -4.54 2.92 7.76
C ALA A 155 -3.29 2.60 8.60
N ASP A 156 -2.26 3.45 8.53
CA ASP A 156 -1.04 3.34 9.33
C ASP A 156 -1.34 3.36 10.84
N SER A 157 -2.21 4.27 11.27
CA SER A 157 -2.60 4.36 12.68
C SER A 157 -3.32 3.11 13.17
N ILE A 158 -4.20 2.52 12.37
CA ILE A 158 -4.88 1.27 12.69
C ILE A 158 -3.85 0.15 12.82
N ASP A 159 -2.96 -0.03 11.82
CA ASP A 159 -1.92 -1.06 11.91
C ASP A 159 -1.00 -0.86 13.11
N ALA A 160 -0.54 0.38 13.33
CA ALA A 160 0.30 0.69 14.46
C ALA A 160 -0.34 0.39 15.82
N MET A 161 -1.66 0.55 15.96
CA MET A 161 -2.41 0.23 17.19
C MET A 161 -2.69 -1.27 17.33
N MET A 162 -2.97 -1.96 16.24
CA MET A 162 -3.32 -3.39 16.21
C MET A 162 -2.11 -4.31 16.23
N SER A 163 -0.90 -3.79 16.00
CA SER A 163 0.36 -4.54 16.01
C SER A 163 1.07 -4.41 17.36
N SER A 164 1.66 -5.53 17.85
CA SER A 164 2.51 -5.51 19.04
C SER A 164 3.87 -4.89 18.70
N ARG A 165 4.35 -4.00 19.56
CA ARG A 165 5.70 -3.43 19.48
C ARG A 165 6.50 -3.82 20.73
N SER A 166 7.83 -3.79 20.66
CA SER A 166 8.71 -4.21 21.78
C SER A 166 8.39 -3.56 23.13
N TYR A 167 7.82 -2.36 23.09
CA TYR A 167 7.51 -1.54 24.28
C TYR A 167 5.99 -1.38 24.54
N ARG A 168 5.12 -1.96 23.64
CA ARG A 168 3.67 -1.83 23.78
C ARG A 168 2.96 -3.04 23.15
N PRO A 169 2.08 -3.73 23.91
CA PRO A 169 1.21 -4.75 23.33
C PRO A 169 0.21 -4.15 22.34
N ALA A 170 -0.29 -4.96 21.42
CA ALA A 170 -1.37 -4.59 20.53
C ALA A 170 -2.62 -4.18 21.32
N MET A 171 -3.33 -3.19 20.80
CA MET A 171 -4.65 -2.81 21.32
C MET A 171 -5.69 -3.85 20.90
N THR A 172 -6.76 -3.99 21.67
CA THR A 172 -7.92 -4.74 21.19
C THR A 172 -8.61 -3.98 20.05
N SER A 173 -9.24 -4.70 19.12
CA SER A 173 -9.99 -4.11 18.01
C SER A 173 -10.98 -3.03 18.50
N ALA A 174 -11.74 -3.32 19.56
CA ALA A 174 -12.68 -2.37 20.13
C ALA A 174 -12.01 -1.10 20.71
N ALA A 175 -10.80 -1.21 21.27
CA ALA A 175 -10.07 -0.05 21.77
C ALA A 175 -9.51 0.79 20.59
N CYS A 176 -8.96 0.14 19.59
CA CYS A 176 -8.48 0.80 18.38
C CYS A 176 -9.62 1.56 17.66
N ARG A 177 -10.79 0.92 17.50
CA ARG A 177 -11.99 1.54 16.92
C ARG A 177 -12.39 2.83 17.63
N ARG A 178 -12.42 2.80 18.99
CA ARG A 178 -12.71 4.00 19.80
C ARG A 178 -11.69 5.12 19.62
N GLU A 179 -10.40 4.77 19.44
CA GLU A 179 -9.36 5.80 19.20
C GLU A 179 -9.54 6.46 17.83
N ILE A 180 -9.89 5.72 16.77
CA ILE A 180 -10.20 6.30 15.46
C ILE A 180 -11.43 7.21 15.56
N GLU A 181 -12.50 6.75 16.20
CA GLU A 181 -13.74 7.54 16.40
C GLU A 181 -13.47 8.84 17.16
N LYS A 182 -12.76 8.76 18.29
CA LYS A 182 -12.42 9.89 19.16
C LYS A 182 -11.58 10.96 18.45
N ASN A 183 -10.69 10.51 17.55
CA ASN A 183 -9.75 11.39 16.86
C ASN A 183 -10.23 11.83 15.46
N SER A 184 -11.46 11.47 15.08
CA SER A 184 -12.11 11.96 13.87
C SER A 184 -12.28 13.49 13.95
N GLY A 185 -11.84 14.22 12.92
CA GLY A 185 -11.82 15.68 12.89
C GLY A 185 -10.73 16.34 13.74
N ILE A 186 -9.87 15.55 14.42
CA ILE A 186 -8.72 16.02 15.20
C ILE A 186 -7.43 15.53 14.53
N MET A 187 -7.17 14.24 14.56
CA MET A 187 -6.02 13.64 13.90
C MET A 187 -6.34 13.26 12.45
N TYR A 188 -7.55 12.75 12.22
CA TYR A 188 -7.95 12.11 10.98
C TYR A 188 -9.02 12.94 10.26
N ASP A 189 -8.99 12.88 8.93
CA ASP A 189 -10.11 13.36 8.10
C ASP A 189 -11.40 12.67 8.53
N PRO A 190 -12.48 13.42 8.86
CA PRO A 190 -13.74 12.84 9.30
C PRO A 190 -14.37 11.88 8.31
N ARG A 191 -14.19 12.11 6.99
CA ARG A 191 -14.74 11.23 5.94
C ARG A 191 -13.98 9.90 5.91
N VAL A 192 -12.65 9.95 6.01
CA VAL A 192 -11.82 8.73 6.03
C VAL A 192 -12.07 7.95 7.32
N ALA A 193 -12.14 8.62 8.47
CA ALA A 193 -12.46 7.99 9.74
C ALA A 193 -13.86 7.32 9.71
N ALA A 194 -14.86 7.97 9.14
CA ALA A 194 -16.20 7.39 9.00
C ALA A 194 -16.19 6.14 8.11
N ALA A 195 -15.51 6.18 6.96
CA ALA A 195 -15.34 5.03 6.08
C ALA A 195 -14.63 3.86 6.81
N ALA A 196 -13.58 4.15 7.60
CA ALA A 196 -12.89 3.14 8.39
C ALA A 196 -13.80 2.51 9.45
N LEU A 197 -14.64 3.29 10.11
CA LEU A 197 -15.57 2.80 11.13
C LEU A 197 -16.72 1.96 10.53
N GLU A 198 -17.16 2.29 9.31
CA GLU A 198 -18.18 1.54 8.57
C GLU A 198 -17.65 0.19 8.09
N HIS A 199 -16.41 0.15 7.58
CA HIS A 199 -15.77 -1.07 7.07
C HIS A 199 -14.81 -1.71 8.07
N TRP A 200 -15.03 -1.50 9.38
CA TRP A 200 -14.11 -1.88 10.44
C TRP A 200 -13.72 -3.36 10.44
N ASP A 201 -14.70 -4.24 10.33
CA ASP A 201 -14.47 -5.69 10.41
C ASP A 201 -13.61 -6.20 9.24
N GLU A 202 -13.76 -5.59 8.07
CA GLU A 202 -12.94 -5.89 6.90
C GLU A 202 -11.49 -5.42 7.11
N LEU A 203 -11.29 -4.19 7.59
CA LEU A 203 -9.98 -3.60 7.88
C LEU A 203 -9.19 -4.42 8.90
N VAL A 204 -9.85 -4.95 9.94
CA VAL A 204 -9.18 -5.67 11.02
C VAL A 204 -9.21 -7.19 10.86
N SER A 205 -9.85 -7.71 9.82
CA SER A 205 -9.98 -9.16 9.59
C SER A 205 -8.64 -9.91 9.62
N ARG A 206 -7.57 -9.28 9.17
CA ARG A 206 -6.22 -9.83 9.13
C ARG A 206 -5.55 -9.97 10.50
N TYR A 207 -6.09 -9.33 11.55
CA TYR A 207 -5.58 -9.47 12.92
C TYR A 207 -6.33 -10.56 13.72
N ALA A 208 -7.42 -11.11 13.17
CA ALA A 208 -8.28 -12.08 13.85
C ALA A 208 -7.73 -13.52 13.84
N GLY A 209 -6.56 -13.77 13.24
CA GLY A 209 -5.96 -15.11 13.24
C GLY A 209 -4.53 -15.08 12.73
N ALA A 210 -3.59 -15.33 13.62
CA ALA A 210 -2.16 -15.44 13.28
C ALA A 210 -1.81 -16.61 12.35
N ASP A 211 -2.80 -17.46 11.95
CA ASP A 211 -2.63 -18.69 11.17
C ASP A 211 -3.45 -18.77 9.89
N THR A 212 -4.12 -17.70 9.46
CA THR A 212 -4.75 -17.72 8.14
C THR A 212 -3.69 -17.43 7.08
N PRO A 213 -3.54 -18.33 6.07
CA PRO A 213 -2.67 -18.03 4.93
C PRO A 213 -3.09 -16.70 4.34
N ARG A 214 -2.14 -15.77 4.16
CA ARG A 214 -2.38 -14.52 3.47
C ARG A 214 -3.10 -14.83 2.17
N THR A 215 -4.31 -14.30 2.00
CA THR A 215 -4.89 -14.20 0.66
C THR A 215 -4.13 -13.05 0.00
N PRO A 216 -3.29 -13.31 -0.99
CA PRO A 216 -2.59 -12.23 -1.67
C PRO A 216 -3.64 -11.27 -2.23
N TYR A 217 -3.49 -9.99 -1.96
CA TYR A 217 -4.28 -9.00 -2.66
C TYR A 217 -3.85 -9.01 -4.14
N PHE A 218 -4.83 -9.16 -4.99
CA PHE A 218 -4.64 -9.01 -6.43
C PHE A 218 -5.43 -7.80 -6.89
N ASP A 219 -4.77 -6.87 -7.55
CA ASP A 219 -5.51 -5.80 -8.17
C ASP A 219 -6.46 -6.33 -9.25
N ARG A 220 -7.42 -5.50 -9.62
CA ARG A 220 -8.44 -5.87 -10.59
C ARG A 220 -7.81 -6.25 -11.94
N LEU A 221 -6.72 -5.59 -12.31
CA LEU A 221 -6.00 -5.83 -13.55
C LEU A 221 -5.24 -7.17 -13.50
N GLN A 222 -4.58 -7.48 -12.39
CA GLN A 222 -3.92 -8.78 -12.19
C GLN A 222 -4.93 -9.93 -12.24
N LEU A 223 -6.10 -9.75 -11.61
CA LEU A 223 -7.17 -10.73 -11.65
C LEU A 223 -7.72 -10.90 -13.07
N GLU A 224 -7.92 -9.83 -13.80
CA GLU A 224 -8.39 -9.85 -15.18
C GLU A 224 -7.38 -10.53 -16.10
N HIS A 225 -6.10 -10.12 -16.04
CA HIS A 225 -5.02 -10.75 -16.80
C HIS A 225 -4.84 -12.22 -16.45
N THR A 226 -5.03 -12.58 -15.17
CA THR A 226 -4.98 -14.00 -14.76
C THR A 226 -6.16 -14.79 -15.29
N ARG A 227 -7.36 -14.21 -15.36
CA ARG A 227 -8.54 -14.86 -16.01
C ARG A 227 -8.30 -15.03 -17.51
N GLN A 228 -7.79 -14.00 -18.18
CA GLN A 228 -7.44 -14.08 -19.60
C GLN A 228 -6.36 -15.14 -19.87
N ALA A 229 -5.36 -15.24 -18.99
CA ALA A 229 -4.34 -16.29 -19.06
C ALA A 229 -4.93 -17.70 -18.87
N HIS A 230 -5.88 -17.86 -17.95
CA HIS A 230 -6.60 -19.12 -17.75
C HIS A 230 -7.44 -19.49 -18.98
N ASP A 231 -8.24 -18.56 -19.51
CA ASP A 231 -9.08 -18.81 -20.69
C ASP A 231 -8.23 -19.12 -21.93
N TYR A 232 -7.07 -18.48 -22.04
CA TYR A 232 -6.10 -18.80 -23.08
C TYR A 232 -5.56 -20.21 -22.97
N LEU A 233 -5.23 -20.69 -21.76
CA LEU A 233 -4.82 -22.09 -21.52
C LEU A 233 -5.92 -23.07 -21.86
N LEU A 234 -7.18 -22.77 -21.51
CA LEU A 234 -8.31 -23.65 -21.85
C LEU A 234 -8.55 -23.77 -23.36
N THR A 235 -8.31 -22.71 -24.10
CA THR A 235 -8.49 -22.69 -25.56
C THR A 235 -7.30 -23.29 -26.34
N HIS A 236 -6.15 -23.45 -25.67
CA HIS A 236 -4.90 -23.94 -26.29
C HIS A 236 -4.39 -25.24 -25.65
N GLN A 237 -5.29 -26.12 -25.23
CA GLN A 237 -5.02 -27.43 -24.57
C GLN A 237 -4.22 -28.42 -25.45
N GLY A 238 -3.38 -28.14 -26.22
CA GLY A 238 -2.50 -28.99 -27.02
C GLY A 238 -1.18 -28.32 -27.35
N SER A 239 -1.05 -27.09 -26.92
CA SER A 239 0.13 -26.30 -27.19
C SER A 239 1.08 -26.35 -25.98
N ARG A 240 2.37 -26.49 -26.24
CA ARG A 240 3.39 -26.38 -25.17
C ARG A 240 3.59 -24.92 -24.86
N ILE A 241 2.91 -24.42 -23.83
CA ILE A 241 3.03 -23.04 -23.36
C ILE A 241 3.84 -23.04 -22.07
N THR A 242 4.92 -22.29 -22.01
CA THR A 242 5.74 -22.16 -20.81
C THR A 242 5.21 -21.04 -19.91
N LEU A 243 5.52 -21.11 -18.60
CA LEU A 243 5.11 -20.08 -17.66
C LEU A 243 5.67 -18.68 -18.00
N PRO A 244 6.95 -18.53 -18.43
CA PRO A 244 7.47 -17.24 -18.89
C PRO A 244 6.70 -16.66 -20.08
N GLU A 245 6.36 -17.49 -21.06
CA GLU A 245 5.60 -17.05 -22.24
C GLU A 245 4.18 -16.58 -21.87
N LEU A 246 3.52 -17.33 -20.98
CA LEU A 246 2.19 -16.99 -20.50
C LEU A 246 2.22 -15.66 -19.71
N ALA A 247 3.17 -15.53 -18.80
CA ALA A 247 3.34 -14.33 -17.99
C ALA A 247 3.62 -13.10 -18.85
N ALA A 248 4.55 -13.21 -19.80
CA ALA A 248 4.87 -12.13 -20.73
C ALA A 248 3.68 -11.73 -21.60
N LYS A 249 2.90 -12.70 -22.08
CA LYS A 249 1.73 -12.46 -22.96
C LYS A 249 0.64 -11.64 -22.26
N PHE A 250 0.46 -11.84 -20.96
CA PHE A 250 -0.58 -11.18 -20.16
C PHE A 250 0.00 -10.13 -19.20
N HIS A 251 1.20 -9.64 -19.46
CA HIS A 251 1.85 -8.56 -18.70
C HIS A 251 1.90 -8.80 -17.19
N LEU A 252 2.10 -10.05 -16.77
CA LEU A 252 2.26 -10.45 -15.39
C LEU A 252 3.70 -10.91 -15.10
N SER A 253 4.18 -10.75 -13.88
CA SER A 253 5.35 -11.50 -13.44
C SER A 253 5.00 -12.98 -13.29
N GLN A 254 5.98 -13.87 -13.41
CA GLN A 254 5.76 -15.32 -13.20
C GLN A 254 5.26 -15.60 -11.78
N SER A 255 5.77 -14.84 -10.80
CA SER A 255 5.36 -14.95 -9.40
C SER A 255 3.91 -14.52 -9.22
N SER A 256 3.53 -13.33 -9.72
CA SER A 256 2.16 -12.83 -9.68
C SER A 256 1.19 -13.81 -10.34
N LEU A 257 1.53 -14.31 -11.54
CA LEU A 257 0.69 -15.26 -12.25
C LEU A 257 0.45 -16.55 -11.44
N LYS A 258 1.52 -17.14 -10.85
CA LYS A 258 1.39 -18.34 -10.00
C LYS A 258 0.50 -18.11 -8.78
N ILE A 259 0.69 -16.99 -8.10
CA ILE A 259 -0.02 -16.67 -6.87
C ILE A 259 -1.50 -16.34 -7.17
N CYS A 260 -1.76 -15.48 -8.16
CA CYS A 260 -3.11 -15.14 -8.60
C CYS A 260 -3.89 -16.36 -9.10
N PHE A 261 -3.23 -17.22 -9.88
CA PHE A 261 -3.86 -18.45 -10.40
C PHE A 261 -4.25 -19.39 -9.27
N LYS A 262 -3.37 -19.58 -8.29
CA LYS A 262 -3.66 -20.40 -7.10
C LYS A 262 -4.83 -19.82 -6.30
N ALA A 263 -4.91 -18.49 -6.15
CA ALA A 263 -5.98 -17.85 -5.40
C ALA A 263 -7.34 -17.93 -6.12
N LEU A 264 -7.37 -17.72 -7.44
CA LEU A 264 -8.60 -17.75 -8.22
C LEU A 264 -9.16 -19.15 -8.45
N TYR A 265 -8.28 -20.13 -8.69
CA TYR A 265 -8.67 -21.47 -9.17
C TYR A 265 -8.34 -22.58 -8.18
N LEU A 266 -7.81 -22.26 -6.98
CA LEU A 266 -7.39 -23.21 -5.94
C LEU A 266 -6.45 -24.31 -6.46
N SER A 267 -5.81 -24.06 -7.59
CA SER A 267 -4.92 -25.02 -8.26
C SER A 267 -3.59 -24.34 -8.62
N LEU A 268 -2.52 -25.13 -8.64
CA LEU A 268 -1.23 -24.66 -9.16
C LEU A 268 -1.25 -24.79 -10.68
N ILE A 269 -0.69 -23.81 -11.37
CA ILE A 269 -0.37 -23.94 -12.78
C ILE A 269 0.76 -24.98 -12.89
N HIS A 270 0.42 -26.18 -13.32
CA HIS A 270 1.40 -27.16 -13.77
C HIS A 270 1.66 -26.94 -15.26
N ILE A 271 2.58 -26.04 -15.56
CA ILE A 271 3.13 -25.88 -16.90
C ILE A 271 4.48 -26.60 -16.87
N SER A 272 4.67 -27.61 -17.72
CA SER A 272 5.94 -28.34 -17.85
C SER A 272 7.06 -27.37 -18.20
N GLU A 273 8.13 -27.41 -17.42
CA GLU A 273 9.39 -26.72 -17.70
C GLU A 273 9.98 -27.14 -19.05
#